data_f0ebd912d2b4a4b46c9ac6da415a94ff
#
_entry.id   f0ebd912d2b4a4b46c9ac6da415a94ff
#
_cell.length_a   1.000
_cell.length_b   1.000
_cell.length_c   1.000
_cell.angle_alpha   90.00
_cell.angle_beta   90.00
_cell.angle_gamma   90.00
#
_symmetry.space_group_name_H-M   'P 1'
#
loop_
_entity.id
_entity.type
_entity.pdbx_description
1 polymer ?
#
loop_
_entity_poly.entity_id
_entity_poly.type
_entity_poly.pdbx_seq_one_letter_code
_entity_poly.pdbx_strand_id
1 'polypeptide(L)'
;DKLRHDGRFESVPFDRSNWVNRNAVPPRSVWRVYDAVVTEERPALLLASLLIFGKQTDRAAHAVLQGFGPDLAAAREAAEPLLHGTFGEEAAASLTTPTNWLLSAQYRPHTPTSLTPEQAADSGAFDKAMRQQREAVWSRFVAEWPATPLPELLGRTPREAVDDNDGRRRVAAMLQAGEVTAQFRLASDAWLKLRSELGLPEES
;
A
#
# COMPACT_ATOMS: atom_id res chain seq x y z
N ASP A 1 -6.98 -6.49 21.48
CA ASP A 1 -6.05 -5.67 22.29
C ASP A 1 -4.58 -5.79 21.89
N LYS A 2 -4.11 -6.94 21.34
CA LYS A 2 -2.69 -7.10 20.94
C LYS A 2 -2.23 -6.07 19.91
N LEU A 3 -3.06 -5.75 18.91
CA LEU A 3 -2.73 -4.75 17.90
C LEU A 3 -2.49 -3.36 18.50
N ARG A 4 -3.18 -3.00 19.58
CA ARG A 4 -2.98 -1.69 20.23
C ARG A 4 -1.65 -1.54 20.95
N HIS A 5 -1.02 -2.65 21.30
CA HIS A 5 0.26 -2.64 22.01
C HIS A 5 1.46 -2.67 21.07
N ASP A 6 1.24 -2.94 19.79
CA ASP A 6 2.30 -2.87 18.79
C ASP A 6 2.22 -1.53 18.06
N GLY A 7 3.21 -0.68 18.26
CA GLY A 7 3.24 0.67 17.70
C GLY A 7 3.29 0.73 16.15
N ARG A 8 3.37 -0.43 15.47
CA ARG A 8 3.25 -0.51 14.02
C ARG A 8 1.80 -0.53 13.54
N PHE A 9 0.82 -0.61 14.48
CA PHE A 9 -0.60 -0.66 14.14
C PHE A 9 -1.33 0.54 14.69
N GLU A 10 -2.03 1.24 13.82
CA GLU A 10 -2.88 2.39 14.16
C GLU A 10 -4.33 2.08 13.89
N SER A 11 -5.19 2.23 14.90
CA SER A 11 -6.63 2.10 14.72
C SER A 11 -7.21 3.28 13.95
N VAL A 12 -7.89 2.99 12.85
CA VAL A 12 -8.56 4.02 12.04
C VAL A 12 -10.01 4.12 12.47
N PRO A 13 -10.50 5.33 12.80
CA PRO A 13 -11.94 5.54 12.98
C PRO A 13 -12.69 5.10 11.73
N PHE A 14 -13.63 4.18 11.89
CA PHE A 14 -14.40 3.63 10.79
C PHE A 14 -15.89 3.83 11.04
N ASP A 15 -16.51 4.66 10.20
CA ASP A 15 -17.95 4.82 10.20
C ASP A 15 -18.59 3.80 9.25
N ARG A 16 -19.35 2.87 9.83
CA ARG A 16 -20.04 1.81 9.10
C ARG A 16 -21.07 2.32 8.11
N SER A 17 -21.62 3.52 8.33
CA SER A 17 -22.59 4.13 7.43
C SER A 17 -21.97 4.48 6.07
N ASN A 18 -20.66 4.72 6.03
CA ASN A 18 -19.89 5.03 4.83
C ASN A 18 -19.37 3.79 4.09
N TRP A 19 -19.79 2.57 4.51
CA TRP A 19 -19.38 1.35 3.83
C TRP A 19 -20.07 1.24 2.46
N VAL A 20 -19.26 1.36 1.40
CA VAL A 20 -19.74 1.45 0.01
C VAL A 20 -20.34 0.14 -0.49
N ASN A 21 -19.80 -0.99 -0.06
CA ASN A 21 -20.31 -2.30 -0.47
C ASN A 21 -21.50 -2.72 0.41
N ARG A 22 -22.71 -2.30 0.01
CA ARG A 22 -23.94 -2.59 0.75
C ARG A 22 -24.29 -4.08 0.81
N ASN A 23 -23.70 -4.90 -0.05
CA ASN A 23 -23.92 -6.33 -0.09
C ASN A 23 -22.95 -7.12 0.80
N ALA A 24 -21.97 -6.46 1.41
CA ALA A 24 -20.99 -7.08 2.29
C ALA A 24 -21.10 -6.49 3.69
N VAL A 25 -20.94 -7.36 4.69
CA VAL A 25 -20.91 -6.92 6.10
C VAL A 25 -19.68 -6.02 6.31
N PRO A 26 -19.83 -4.83 6.90
CA PRO A 26 -18.72 -3.96 7.18
C PRO A 26 -17.75 -4.55 8.19
N PRO A 27 -16.45 -4.23 8.13
CA PRO A 27 -15.48 -4.65 9.12
C PRO A 27 -15.85 -4.12 10.52
N ARG A 28 -15.46 -4.84 11.54
CA ARG A 28 -15.58 -4.42 12.95
C ARG A 28 -14.59 -3.30 13.28
N SER A 29 -13.38 -3.43 12.75
CA SER A 29 -12.33 -2.43 12.92
C SER A 29 -11.43 -2.41 11.70
N VAL A 30 -10.82 -1.25 11.46
CA VAL A 30 -9.84 -1.01 10.42
C VAL A 30 -8.57 -0.51 11.09
N TRP A 31 -7.43 -1.01 10.64
CA TRP A 31 -6.12 -0.66 11.15
C TRP A 31 -5.20 -0.32 9.99
N ARG A 32 -4.28 0.59 10.22
CA ARG A 32 -3.11 0.80 9.35
C ARG A 32 -1.95 -0.01 9.87
N VAL A 33 -1.22 -0.64 8.97
CA VAL A 33 -0.03 -1.43 9.28
C VAL A 33 1.19 -0.71 8.72
N TYR A 34 2.16 -0.43 9.55
CA TYR A 34 3.37 0.29 9.19
C TYR A 34 4.61 -0.62 9.23
N ASP A 35 5.66 -0.22 8.50
CA ASP A 35 6.94 -0.93 8.43
C ASP A 35 7.72 -0.90 9.75
N ALA A 36 7.52 0.13 10.56
CA ALA A 36 8.18 0.34 11.83
C ALA A 36 7.28 1.08 12.82
N VAL A 37 7.68 1.09 14.08
CA VAL A 37 7.12 2.00 15.08
C VAL A 37 7.48 3.43 14.68
N VAL A 38 6.48 4.29 14.70
CA VAL A 38 6.66 5.68 14.35
C VAL A 38 7.46 6.41 15.43
N THR A 39 8.51 7.12 15.03
CA THR A 39 9.33 7.94 15.91
C THR A 39 9.48 9.35 15.31
N GLU A 40 9.95 10.29 16.10
CA GLU A 40 10.22 11.67 15.64
C GLU A 40 11.27 11.71 14.52
N GLU A 41 12.19 10.74 14.52
CA GLU A 41 13.33 10.70 13.60
C GLU A 41 12.99 9.99 12.27
N ARG A 42 11.97 9.12 12.29
CA ARG A 42 11.62 8.30 11.11
C ARG A 42 10.12 8.25 10.90
N PRO A 43 9.61 8.80 9.79
CA PRO A 43 8.24 8.54 9.36
C PRO A 43 8.10 7.04 9.01
N ALA A 44 7.06 6.39 9.52
CA ALA A 44 6.76 5.01 9.17
C ALA A 44 6.05 4.93 7.82
N LEU A 45 6.40 3.94 7.00
CA LEU A 45 5.73 3.69 5.74
C LEU A 45 4.48 2.85 5.97
N LEU A 46 3.36 3.27 5.42
CA LEU A 46 2.14 2.48 5.43
C LEU A 46 2.29 1.30 4.47
N LEU A 47 2.29 0.09 5.01
CA LEU A 47 2.38 -1.14 4.25
C LEU A 47 1.00 -1.61 3.75
N ALA A 48 0.00 -1.57 4.62
CA ALA A 48 -1.32 -2.09 4.31
C ALA A 48 -2.41 -1.52 5.24
N SER A 49 -3.66 -1.73 4.85
CA SER A 49 -4.81 -1.66 5.75
C SER A 49 -5.21 -3.08 6.16
N LEU A 50 -5.43 -3.28 7.45
CA LEU A 50 -5.93 -4.52 8.02
C LEU A 50 -7.40 -4.32 8.41
N LEU A 51 -8.29 -5.06 7.76
CA LEU A 51 -9.72 -5.06 8.04
C LEU A 51 -10.07 -6.30 8.84
N ILE A 52 -10.72 -6.13 9.97
CA ILE A 52 -11.12 -7.22 10.86
C ILE A 52 -12.62 -7.39 10.80
N PHE A 53 -13.06 -8.59 10.43
CA PHE A 53 -14.48 -8.96 10.34
C PHE A 53 -14.86 -9.88 11.51
N GLY A 54 -16.00 -9.62 12.11
CA GLY A 54 -16.56 -10.51 13.11
C GLY A 54 -17.14 -11.78 12.50
N LYS A 55 -17.46 -12.74 13.36
CA LYS A 55 -18.20 -13.94 12.97
C LYS A 55 -19.55 -13.54 12.35
N GLN A 56 -19.88 -14.16 11.24
CA GLN A 56 -21.13 -14.04 10.49
C GLN A 56 -21.84 -15.41 10.53
N THR A 57 -23.07 -15.46 10.03
CA THR A 57 -23.88 -16.69 10.05
C THR A 57 -23.23 -17.82 9.25
N ASP A 58 -22.60 -17.47 8.13
CA ASP A 58 -22.02 -18.36 7.14
C ASP A 58 -20.49 -18.32 7.06
N ARG A 59 -19.86 -17.45 7.87
CA ARG A 59 -18.42 -17.24 7.84
C ARG A 59 -17.81 -16.99 9.21
N ALA A 60 -16.70 -17.64 9.50
CA ALA A 60 -15.92 -17.39 10.70
C ALA A 60 -15.36 -15.95 10.74
N ALA A 61 -14.97 -15.50 11.91
CA ALA A 61 -14.23 -14.24 12.04
C ALA A 61 -12.94 -14.33 11.22
N HIS A 62 -12.63 -13.29 10.46
CA HIS A 62 -11.48 -13.29 9.56
C HIS A 62 -10.87 -11.90 9.45
N ALA A 63 -9.68 -11.83 8.91
CA ALA A 63 -8.95 -10.61 8.63
C ALA A 63 -8.58 -10.52 7.14
N VAL A 64 -8.54 -9.30 6.62
CA VAL A 64 -8.15 -9.01 5.25
C VAL A 64 -7.09 -7.94 5.27
N LEU A 65 -5.95 -8.19 4.62
CA LEU A 65 -4.95 -7.18 4.33
C LEU A 65 -5.20 -6.59 2.94
N GLN A 66 -5.18 -5.26 2.87
CA GLN A 66 -5.27 -4.52 1.62
C GLN A 66 -4.06 -3.58 1.53
N GLY A 67 -3.24 -3.77 0.53
CA GLY A 67 -2.02 -3.00 0.35
C GLY A 67 -1.39 -3.25 -1.02
N PHE A 68 -0.11 -2.99 -1.14
CA PHE A 68 0.59 -3.08 -2.40
C PHE A 68 1.56 -4.24 -2.43
N GLY A 69 1.68 -4.91 -3.55
CA GLY A 69 2.69 -5.89 -3.90
C GLY A 69 3.59 -6.37 -2.74
N PRO A 70 4.85 -6.01 -2.74
CA PRO A 70 5.82 -6.45 -1.72
C PRO A 70 5.46 -6.03 -0.28
N ASP A 71 4.75 -4.92 -0.11
CA ASP A 71 4.37 -4.42 1.21
C ASP A 71 3.42 -5.35 1.94
N LEU A 72 2.60 -6.09 1.18
CA LEU A 72 1.68 -7.06 1.76
C LEU A 72 2.39 -8.22 2.44
N ALA A 73 3.51 -8.67 1.92
CA ALA A 73 4.29 -9.72 2.55
C ALA A 73 4.79 -9.26 3.93
N ALA A 74 5.35 -8.05 4.01
CA ALA A 74 5.81 -7.46 5.26
C ALA A 74 4.65 -7.17 6.23
N ALA A 75 3.53 -6.67 5.72
CA ALA A 75 2.33 -6.42 6.54
C ALA A 75 1.75 -7.72 7.09
N ARG A 76 1.77 -8.79 6.30
CA ARG A 76 1.34 -10.12 6.72
C ARG A 76 2.23 -10.68 7.81
N GLU A 77 3.54 -10.63 7.62
CA GLU A 77 4.52 -11.04 8.62
C GLU A 77 4.33 -10.31 9.96
N ALA A 78 4.02 -9.01 9.90
CA ALA A 78 3.74 -8.22 11.10
C ALA A 78 2.40 -8.61 11.77
N ALA A 79 1.35 -8.92 10.99
CA ALA A 79 0.00 -9.11 11.48
C ALA A 79 -0.28 -10.56 11.98
N GLU A 80 0.26 -11.57 11.30
CA GLU A 80 -0.01 -12.98 11.61
C GLU A 80 0.24 -13.35 13.07
N PRO A 81 1.38 -13.01 13.70
CA PRO A 81 1.65 -13.35 15.10
C PRO A 81 0.66 -12.72 16.09
N LEU A 82 0.11 -11.54 15.75
CA LEU A 82 -0.83 -10.81 16.59
C LEU A 82 -2.25 -11.33 16.44
N LEU A 83 -2.58 -11.90 15.28
CA LEU A 83 -3.89 -12.51 15.02
C LEU A 83 -4.00 -13.93 15.56
N HIS A 84 -2.88 -14.66 15.65
CA HIS A 84 -2.84 -15.96 16.30
C HIS A 84 -3.41 -15.91 17.72
N GLY A 85 -4.27 -16.85 18.05
CA GLY A 85 -4.95 -16.90 19.34
C GLY A 85 -6.11 -15.90 19.54
N THR A 86 -6.26 -14.92 18.65
CA THR A 86 -7.45 -14.05 18.59
C THR A 86 -8.49 -14.62 17.63
N PHE A 87 -8.06 -15.12 16.49
CA PHE A 87 -8.89 -15.74 15.46
C PHE A 87 -8.48 -17.17 15.12
N GLY A 88 -7.32 -17.64 15.64
CA GLY A 88 -6.71 -18.93 15.31
C GLY A 88 -5.92 -18.91 14.01
N GLU A 89 -5.35 -20.07 13.67
CA GLU A 89 -4.53 -20.25 12.46
C GLU A 89 -5.31 -19.99 11.16
N GLU A 90 -6.57 -20.39 11.14
CA GLU A 90 -7.45 -20.22 9.98
C GLU A 90 -7.66 -18.75 9.60
N ALA A 91 -7.75 -17.84 10.57
CA ALA A 91 -7.91 -16.41 10.29
C ALA A 91 -6.61 -15.77 9.79
N ALA A 92 -5.47 -16.17 10.31
CA ALA A 92 -4.17 -15.72 9.79
C ALA A 92 -3.96 -16.20 8.34
N ALA A 93 -4.35 -17.44 8.03
CA ALA A 93 -4.30 -17.97 6.68
C ALA A 93 -5.27 -17.28 5.70
N SER A 94 -6.32 -16.64 6.19
CA SER A 94 -7.31 -15.92 5.38
C SER A 94 -6.91 -14.50 4.98
N LEU A 95 -5.74 -14.02 5.34
CA LEU A 95 -5.22 -12.73 4.89
C LEU A 95 -5.07 -12.74 3.37
N THR A 96 -5.83 -11.89 2.71
CA THR A 96 -5.88 -11.78 1.24
C THR A 96 -5.17 -10.52 0.75
N THR A 97 -4.67 -10.57 -0.46
CA THR A 97 -3.84 -9.52 -1.05
C THR A 97 -4.47 -8.96 -2.33
N PRO A 98 -4.78 -7.67 -2.41
CA PRO A 98 -5.04 -7.03 -3.69
C PRO A 98 -3.75 -6.91 -4.50
N THR A 99 -3.88 -7.00 -5.81
CA THR A 99 -2.74 -7.20 -6.71
C THR A 99 -2.36 -5.95 -7.51
N ASN A 100 -3.11 -4.88 -7.46
CA ASN A 100 -2.85 -3.71 -8.30
C ASN A 100 -1.91 -2.71 -7.63
N TRP A 101 -0.63 -2.88 -7.86
CA TRP A 101 0.45 -2.08 -7.31
C TRP A 101 0.39 -0.62 -7.77
N LEU A 102 0.17 -0.41 -9.07
CA LEU A 102 0.21 0.93 -9.67
C LEU A 102 -0.93 1.82 -9.18
N LEU A 103 -2.16 1.32 -9.24
CA LEU A 103 -3.33 2.07 -8.77
C LEU A 103 -3.25 2.36 -7.28
N SER A 104 -2.74 1.43 -6.52
CA SER A 104 -2.68 1.57 -5.09
C SER A 104 -1.58 2.53 -4.62
N ALA A 105 -0.43 2.59 -5.29
CA ALA A 105 0.63 3.56 -5.00
C ALA A 105 0.17 5.00 -5.21
N GLN A 106 -0.74 5.23 -6.16
CA GLN A 106 -1.25 6.55 -6.51
C GLN A 106 -2.31 7.09 -5.54
N TYR A 107 -3.13 6.20 -4.97
CA TYR A 107 -4.31 6.61 -4.20
C TYR A 107 -4.06 6.80 -2.70
N ARG A 108 -2.86 6.54 -2.21
CA ARG A 108 -2.59 6.67 -0.78
C ARG A 108 -1.37 7.54 -0.52
N PRO A 109 -1.57 8.85 -0.39
CA PRO A 109 -0.56 9.64 0.28
C PRO A 109 -0.44 9.09 1.70
N HIS A 110 0.71 8.55 1.99
CA HIS A 110 1.01 8.14 3.35
C HIS A 110 1.06 9.41 4.20
N THR A 111 0.09 9.57 5.07
CA THR A 111 0.14 10.66 6.03
C THR A 111 1.13 10.25 7.11
N PRO A 112 2.13 11.05 7.43
CA PRO A 112 2.97 10.80 8.59
C PRO A 112 2.06 10.74 9.82
N THR A 113 2.03 9.61 10.48
CA THR A 113 1.07 9.35 11.56
C THR A 113 1.54 9.83 12.91
N SER A 114 2.72 10.40 12.98
CA SER A 114 3.28 10.81 14.25
C SER A 114 4.04 12.11 14.15
N LEU A 115 3.33 13.12 13.85
CA LEU A 115 3.78 14.41 14.30
C LEU A 115 3.34 14.55 15.76
N THR A 116 4.26 14.96 16.66
CA THR A 116 3.84 15.46 17.95
C THR A 116 2.87 16.63 17.74
N PRO A 117 1.99 16.94 18.71
CA PRO A 117 1.11 18.12 18.59
C PRO A 117 1.86 19.41 18.23
N GLU A 118 3.10 19.55 18.69
CA GLU A 118 3.98 20.68 18.39
C GLU A 118 4.47 20.66 16.93
N GLN A 119 4.87 19.50 16.43
CA GLN A 119 5.26 19.32 15.03
C GLN A 119 4.06 19.44 14.07
N ALA A 120 2.87 19.03 14.50
CA ALA A 120 1.64 19.23 13.73
C ALA A 120 1.25 20.72 13.66
N ALA A 121 1.62 21.52 14.66
CA ALA A 121 1.44 22.97 14.65
C ALA A 121 2.46 23.68 13.75
N ASP A 122 3.60 23.05 13.46
CA ASP A 122 4.62 23.58 12.54
C ASP A 122 4.33 23.05 11.11
N SER A 123 3.74 23.90 10.27
CA SER A 123 3.47 23.59 8.87
C SER A 123 4.72 23.20 8.08
N GLY A 124 5.88 23.74 8.42
CA GLY A 124 7.15 23.40 7.77
C GLY A 124 7.64 22.00 8.10
N ALA A 125 7.49 21.54 9.34
CA ALA A 125 7.83 20.18 9.74
C ALA A 125 6.89 19.16 9.07
N PHE A 126 5.60 19.46 9.00
CA PHE A 126 4.62 18.62 8.29
C PHE A 126 4.96 18.47 6.81
N ASP A 127 5.21 19.58 6.11
CA ASP A 127 5.57 19.57 4.69
C ASP A 127 6.88 18.82 4.41
N LYS A 128 7.86 18.94 5.31
CA LYS A 128 9.11 18.19 5.23
C LYS A 128 8.87 16.69 5.38
N ALA A 129 8.12 16.28 6.39
CA ALA A 129 7.80 14.88 6.63
C ALA A 129 7.01 14.28 5.46
N MET A 130 6.03 15.01 4.90
CA MET A 130 5.26 14.60 3.71
C MET A 130 6.14 14.46 2.47
N ARG A 131 7.12 15.34 2.27
CA ARG A 131 8.07 15.22 1.15
C ARG A 131 8.96 14.00 1.31
N GLN A 132 9.58 13.83 2.46
CA GLN A 132 10.45 12.66 2.73
C GLN A 132 9.71 11.35 2.51
N GLN A 133 8.48 11.26 2.97
CA GLN A 133 7.66 10.08 2.80
C GLN A 133 7.30 9.81 1.33
N ARG A 134 6.93 10.85 0.59
CA ARG A 134 6.71 10.74 -0.86
C ARG A 134 7.95 10.25 -1.59
N GLU A 135 9.10 10.82 -1.29
CA GLU A 135 10.37 10.42 -1.88
C GLU A 135 10.71 8.97 -1.57
N ALA A 136 10.50 8.51 -0.33
CA ALA A 136 10.73 7.13 0.07
C ALA A 136 9.81 6.16 -0.68
N VAL A 137 8.52 6.45 -0.78
CA VAL A 137 7.53 5.63 -1.53
C VAL A 137 7.91 5.54 -2.99
N TRP A 138 8.33 6.65 -3.60
CA TRP A 138 8.68 6.67 -5.02
C TRP A 138 9.98 5.98 -5.32
N SER A 139 10.99 6.21 -4.50
CA SER A 139 12.25 5.50 -4.64
C SER A 139 12.04 3.99 -4.59
N ARG A 140 11.18 3.55 -3.70
CA ARG A 140 10.80 2.16 -3.56
C ARG A 140 10.00 1.66 -4.76
N PHE A 141 9.00 2.42 -5.22
CA PHE A 141 8.21 2.08 -6.40
C PHE A 141 9.10 1.90 -7.64
N VAL A 142 9.97 2.86 -7.91
CA VAL A 142 10.92 2.79 -9.04
C VAL A 142 11.82 1.56 -8.94
N ALA A 143 12.27 1.21 -7.73
CA ALA A 143 13.15 0.07 -7.53
C ALA A 143 12.42 -1.29 -7.65
N GLU A 144 11.22 -1.41 -7.12
CA GLU A 144 10.53 -2.69 -6.93
C GLU A 144 9.52 -3.02 -8.04
N TRP A 145 8.80 -2.02 -8.55
CA TRP A 145 7.75 -2.24 -9.55
C TRP A 145 8.24 -2.96 -10.82
N PRO A 146 9.42 -2.63 -11.41
CA PRO A 146 9.92 -3.33 -12.59
C PRO A 146 10.16 -4.84 -12.38
N ALA A 147 10.36 -5.26 -11.14
CA ALA A 147 10.63 -6.65 -10.75
C ALA A 147 9.42 -7.35 -10.10
N THR A 148 8.27 -6.68 -10.00
CA THR A 148 7.06 -7.24 -9.39
C THR A 148 6.20 -7.94 -10.43
N PRO A 149 5.84 -9.24 -10.27
CA PRO A 149 4.91 -9.92 -11.16
C PRO A 149 3.52 -9.28 -11.10
N LEU A 150 2.94 -8.96 -12.25
CA LEU A 150 1.65 -8.28 -12.34
C LEU A 150 0.61 -9.15 -13.07
N PRO A 151 -0.60 -9.28 -12.54
CA PRO A 151 -1.68 -10.02 -13.20
C PRO A 151 -2.01 -9.47 -14.59
N GLU A 152 -1.95 -8.15 -14.77
CA GLU A 152 -2.18 -7.45 -16.02
C GLU A 152 -1.16 -7.83 -17.11
N LEU A 153 0.00 -8.35 -16.68
CA LEU A 153 1.07 -8.86 -17.54
C LEU A 153 1.11 -10.40 -17.56
N LEU A 154 0.02 -11.04 -17.16
CA LEU A 154 -0.11 -12.50 -17.08
C LEU A 154 0.90 -13.14 -16.11
N GLY A 155 1.18 -12.47 -15.00
CA GLY A 155 2.12 -12.90 -13.97
C GLY A 155 3.59 -12.62 -14.29
N ARG A 156 3.89 -11.99 -15.44
CA ARG A 156 5.24 -11.50 -15.74
C ARG A 156 5.52 -10.20 -15.03
N THR A 157 6.79 -9.93 -14.76
CA THR A 157 7.24 -8.62 -14.32
C THR A 157 7.25 -7.62 -15.49
N PRO A 158 7.14 -6.31 -15.24
CA PRO A 158 7.34 -5.30 -16.28
C PRO A 158 8.65 -5.46 -17.04
N ARG A 159 9.73 -5.83 -16.35
CA ARG A 159 11.05 -6.05 -16.96
C ARG A 159 11.06 -7.22 -17.94
N GLU A 160 10.39 -8.32 -17.61
CA GLU A 160 10.23 -9.47 -18.52
C GLU A 160 9.25 -9.16 -19.65
N ALA A 161 8.22 -8.39 -19.38
CA ALA A 161 7.20 -8.09 -20.37
C ALA A 161 7.70 -7.21 -21.52
N VAL A 162 8.64 -6.30 -21.26
CA VAL A 162 9.17 -5.41 -22.30
C VAL A 162 10.07 -6.10 -23.34
N ASP A 163 10.40 -7.38 -23.13
CA ASP A 163 11.18 -8.17 -24.10
C ASP A 163 10.38 -8.48 -25.37
N ASP A 164 9.05 -8.49 -25.30
CA ASP A 164 8.20 -8.64 -26.49
C ASP A 164 7.36 -7.37 -26.80
N ASN A 165 6.92 -7.24 -28.04
CA ASN A 165 6.23 -6.05 -28.52
C ASN A 165 4.84 -5.83 -27.86
N ASP A 166 4.14 -6.89 -27.48
CA ASP A 166 2.83 -6.78 -26.84
C ASP A 166 2.98 -6.36 -25.39
N GLY A 167 3.87 -7.03 -24.66
CA GLY A 167 4.20 -6.68 -23.29
C GLY A 167 4.76 -5.26 -23.17
N ARG A 168 5.62 -4.85 -24.09
CA ARG A 168 6.16 -3.48 -24.16
C ARG A 168 5.04 -2.43 -24.27
N ARG A 169 4.07 -2.66 -25.17
CA ARG A 169 2.91 -1.77 -25.31
C ARG A 169 2.06 -1.73 -24.05
N ARG A 170 1.83 -2.88 -23.40
CA ARG A 170 1.06 -2.94 -22.15
C ARG A 170 1.76 -2.18 -21.02
N VAL A 171 3.05 -2.39 -20.84
CA VAL A 171 3.84 -1.69 -19.82
C VAL A 171 3.84 -0.18 -20.08
N ALA A 172 4.04 0.25 -21.33
CA ALA A 172 3.97 1.67 -21.69
C ALA A 172 2.59 2.27 -21.36
N ALA A 173 1.50 1.58 -21.71
CA ALA A 173 0.14 2.02 -21.39
C ALA A 173 -0.12 2.08 -19.88
N MET A 174 0.43 1.16 -19.10
CA MET A 174 0.32 1.18 -17.63
C MET A 174 1.05 2.39 -17.04
N LEU A 175 2.25 2.70 -17.52
CA LEU A 175 2.99 3.88 -17.07
C LEU A 175 2.26 5.17 -17.46
N GLN A 176 1.77 5.26 -18.69
CA GLN A 176 0.99 6.41 -19.16
C GLN A 176 -0.29 6.62 -18.34
N ALA A 177 -1.03 5.54 -18.06
CA ALA A 177 -2.19 5.60 -17.19
C ALA A 177 -1.81 6.08 -15.77
N GLY A 178 -0.66 5.65 -15.26
CA GLY A 178 -0.09 6.10 -14.01
C GLY A 178 0.22 7.58 -14.00
N GLU A 179 0.89 8.08 -15.00
CA GLU A 179 1.24 9.51 -15.16
C GLU A 179 0.01 10.41 -15.21
N VAL A 180 -1.01 10.00 -15.96
CA VAL A 180 -2.26 10.78 -16.12
C VAL A 180 -3.11 10.78 -14.88
N THR A 181 -3.19 9.65 -14.17
CA THR A 181 -4.01 9.51 -12.96
C THR A 181 -3.30 9.94 -11.70
N ALA A 182 -1.98 10.13 -11.74
CA ALA A 182 -1.21 10.63 -10.62
C ALA A 182 -1.65 12.07 -10.31
N GLN A 183 -2.64 12.21 -9.43
CA GLN A 183 -3.07 13.51 -8.89
C GLN A 183 -1.94 14.23 -8.13
N PHE A 184 -0.87 13.52 -7.86
CA PHE A 184 0.36 14.04 -7.33
C PHE A 184 1.31 14.23 -8.50
N ARG A 185 1.56 15.46 -8.84
CA ARG A 185 2.70 15.86 -9.70
C ARG A 185 4.00 15.44 -9.00
N LEU A 186 4.26 14.16 -9.09
CA LEU A 186 5.54 13.62 -8.70
C LEU A 186 6.53 14.05 -9.75
N ALA A 187 7.74 14.23 -9.28
CA ALA A 187 8.80 14.62 -10.13
C ALA A 187 8.74 13.79 -11.42
N SER A 188 8.57 14.46 -12.54
CA SER A 188 8.61 13.87 -13.89
C SER A 188 9.78 12.89 -14.05
N ASP A 189 10.85 13.14 -13.32
CA ASP A 189 12.08 12.38 -13.29
C ASP A 189 11.92 10.90 -12.88
N ALA A 190 10.97 10.58 -12.01
CA ALA A 190 10.75 9.18 -11.58
C ALA A 190 10.13 8.34 -12.71
N TRP A 191 9.19 8.90 -13.45
CA TRP A 191 8.59 8.25 -14.61
C TRP A 191 9.58 8.11 -15.77
N LEU A 192 10.36 9.17 -16.04
CA LEU A 192 11.42 9.15 -17.03
C LEU A 192 12.47 8.08 -16.69
N LYS A 193 12.85 7.98 -15.42
CA LYS A 193 13.77 6.96 -14.96
C LYS A 193 13.21 5.55 -15.18
N LEU A 194 11.95 5.29 -14.83
CA LEU A 194 11.30 4.00 -15.07
C LEU A 194 11.24 3.65 -16.57
N ARG A 195 10.87 4.60 -17.42
CA ARG A 195 10.86 4.40 -18.86
C ARG A 195 12.26 4.06 -19.40
N SER A 196 13.25 4.81 -18.96
CA SER A 196 14.65 4.58 -19.34
C SER A 196 15.15 3.20 -18.90
N GLU A 197 14.89 2.80 -17.66
CA GLU A 197 15.27 1.48 -17.14
C GLU A 197 14.60 0.31 -17.87
N LEU A 198 13.39 0.52 -18.37
CA LEU A 198 12.63 -0.47 -19.14
C LEU A 198 12.85 -0.36 -20.66
N GLY A 199 13.74 0.52 -21.11
CA GLY A 199 13.99 0.74 -22.54
C GLY A 199 12.76 1.21 -23.33
N LEU A 200 11.86 1.94 -22.68
CA LEU A 200 10.69 2.53 -23.30
C LEU A 200 10.98 3.96 -23.79
N PRO A 201 10.34 4.40 -24.90
CA PRO A 201 10.54 5.75 -25.41
C PRO A 201 10.02 6.78 -24.40
N GLU A 202 10.70 7.92 -24.35
CA GLU A 202 10.18 9.12 -23.72
C GLU A 202 8.99 9.60 -24.57
N GLU A 203 7.80 9.74 -23.98
CA GLU A 203 6.68 10.34 -24.69
C GLU A 203 6.87 11.86 -24.71
N SER A 204 6.69 12.42 -25.90
CA SER A 204 6.80 13.85 -26.19
C SER A 204 5.52 14.58 -25.77
#